data_dea921e091076286fdb244262732d906
#
_entry.id   dea921e091076286fdb244262732d906
#
_cell.length_a   1.000
_cell.length_b   1.000
_cell.length_c   1.000
_cell.angle_alpha   90.00
_cell.angle_beta   90.00
_cell.angle_gamma   90.00
#
_symmetry.space_group_name_H-M   'P 1'
#
loop_
_entity.id
_entity.type
_entity.pdbx_description
1 polymer ?
#
loop_
_entity_poly.entity_id
_entity_poly.type
_entity_poly.pdbx_seq_one_letter_code
_entity_poly.pdbx_strand_id
1 'polypeptide(L)'
;MPVSPAIPELHARIVAALTQARHDAKLRQVDLAKRLGWQQAYVSRYETGERMLAVDEYVAVTRALGVDPVALLAQVLDGEDGGVD
;
A
#
# COMPACT_ATOMS: atom_id res chain seq x y z
N MET A 1 -27.13 5.35 -1.13
CA MET A 1 -26.42 5.03 -0.86
C MET A 1 -25.24 5.08 -1.23
N PRO A 2 -24.58 5.15 -0.98
CA PRO A 2 -23.51 5.46 -1.27
C PRO A 2 -22.73 4.71 -1.75
N VAL A 3 -22.25 4.75 -2.20
CA VAL A 3 -21.65 4.18 -2.81
C VAL A 3 -20.40 4.22 -2.71
N SER A 4 -19.73 3.74 -2.68
CA SER A 4 -18.52 3.69 -2.50
C SER A 4 -17.73 4.01 -3.44
N PRO A 5 -17.71 4.62 -4.00
CA PRO A 5 -16.98 4.92 -4.90
C PRO A 5 -15.72 5.19 -4.71
N ALA A 6 -15.30 5.46 -3.82
CA ALA A 6 -13.99 5.80 -3.63
C ALA A 6 -13.01 4.67 -3.65
N ILE A 7 -13.30 3.57 -4.24
CA ILE A 7 -12.37 2.45 -4.29
C ILE A 7 -11.02 2.83 -4.92
N PRO A 8 -10.97 3.51 -6.05
CA PRO A 8 -9.66 3.88 -6.59
C PRO A 8 -8.92 4.87 -5.70
N GLU A 9 -9.65 5.75 -5.05
CA GLU A 9 -9.01 6.72 -4.16
C GLU A 9 -8.51 6.05 -2.89
N LEU A 10 -9.26 5.11 -2.36
CA LEU A 10 -8.84 4.37 -1.19
C LEU A 10 -7.59 3.55 -1.53
N HIS A 11 -7.58 2.90 -2.68
CA HIS A 11 -6.42 2.14 -3.09
C HIS A 11 -5.20 3.05 -3.22
N ALA A 12 -5.38 4.24 -3.77
CA ALA A 12 -4.28 5.18 -3.91
C ALA A 12 -3.71 5.58 -2.54
N ARG A 13 -4.56 5.73 -1.55
CA ARG A 13 -4.08 6.04 -0.20
C ARG A 13 -3.32 4.88 0.43
N ILE A 14 -3.81 3.67 0.21
CA ILE A 14 -3.10 2.49 0.70
C ILE A 14 -1.73 2.40 0.04
N VAL A 15 -1.68 2.60 -1.27
CA VAL A 15 -0.43 2.54 -2.01
C VAL A 15 0.53 3.64 -1.57
N ALA A 16 0.00 4.84 -1.31
CA ALA A 16 0.85 5.94 -0.84
C ALA A 16 1.46 5.60 0.52
N ALA A 17 0.69 4.98 1.40
CA ALA A 17 1.19 4.58 2.71
C ALA A 17 2.27 3.50 2.59
N LEU A 18 2.07 2.54 1.70
CA LEU A 18 3.06 1.50 1.46
C LEU A 18 4.35 2.07 0.85
N THR A 19 4.20 3.00 -0.08
CA THR A 19 5.35 3.63 -0.72
C THR A 19 6.14 4.44 0.30
N GLN A 20 5.44 5.15 1.18
CA GLN A 20 6.11 5.90 2.23
C GLN A 20 6.84 4.96 3.19
N ALA A 21 6.20 3.83 3.54
CA ALA A 21 6.84 2.86 4.41
C ALA A 21 8.10 2.28 3.76
N ARG A 22 8.08 2.10 2.44
CA ARG A 22 9.25 1.63 1.72
C ARG A 22 10.38 2.66 1.81
N HIS A 23 10.05 3.95 1.61
CA HIS A 23 11.04 5.01 1.72
C HIS A 23 11.57 5.11 3.14
N ASP A 24 10.71 4.98 4.12
CA ASP A 24 11.14 5.04 5.52
C ASP A 24 12.09 3.90 5.86
N ALA A 25 11.90 2.76 5.21
CA ALA A 25 12.78 1.62 5.42
C ALA A 25 14.06 1.72 4.59
N LYS A 26 14.22 2.80 3.83
CA LYS A 26 15.40 3.03 2.99
C LYS A 26 15.55 1.97 1.91
N LEU A 27 14.45 1.48 1.39
CA LEU A 27 14.47 0.46 0.35
C LEU A 27 14.08 1.06 -0.99
N ARG A 28 14.80 0.64 -2.03
CA ARG A 28 14.39 0.96 -3.40
C ARG A 28 13.35 -0.06 -3.83
N GLN A 29 12.67 0.21 -4.94
CA GLN A 29 11.70 -0.74 -5.47
C GLN A 29 12.34 -2.11 -5.72
N VAL A 30 13.57 -2.12 -6.24
CA VAL A 30 14.25 -3.38 -6.54
C VAL A 30 14.56 -4.15 -5.25
N ASP A 31 14.86 -3.45 -4.18
CA ASP A 31 15.15 -4.10 -2.91
C ASP A 31 13.90 -4.76 -2.33
N LEU A 32 12.78 -4.05 -2.40
CA LEU A 32 11.52 -4.62 -1.93
C LEU A 32 11.12 -5.81 -2.79
N ALA A 33 11.28 -5.69 -4.10
CA ALA A 33 10.95 -6.80 -5.00
C ALA A 33 11.76 -8.04 -4.65
N LYS A 34 13.03 -7.87 -4.32
CA LYS A 34 13.84 -9.01 -3.92
C LYS A 34 13.32 -9.68 -2.66
N ARG A 35 12.90 -8.88 -1.69
CA ARG A 35 12.35 -9.45 -0.45
C ARG A 35 11.07 -10.22 -0.72
N LEU A 36 10.30 -9.77 -1.71
CA LEU A 36 9.03 -10.41 -2.04
C LEU A 36 9.19 -11.58 -3.01
N GLY A 37 10.32 -11.69 -3.67
CA GLY A 37 10.48 -12.66 -4.74
C GLY A 37 9.72 -12.26 -5.98
N TRP A 38 9.46 -10.96 -6.15
CA TRP A 38 8.74 -10.42 -7.30
C TRP A 38 9.71 -9.72 -8.23
N GLN A 39 9.27 -9.43 -9.43
CA GLN A 39 10.02 -8.59 -10.34
C GLN A 39 9.80 -7.13 -9.95
N GLN A 40 10.82 -6.30 -10.18
CA GLN A 40 10.72 -4.90 -9.81
C GLN A 40 9.55 -4.20 -10.53
N ALA A 41 9.26 -4.60 -11.75
CA ALA A 41 8.16 -4.00 -12.50
C ALA A 41 6.82 -4.17 -11.77
N TYR A 42 6.65 -5.23 -11.00
CA TYR A 42 5.44 -5.47 -10.25
C TYR A 42 5.27 -4.41 -9.16
N VAL A 43 6.36 -4.11 -8.45
CA VAL A 43 6.33 -3.08 -7.42
C VAL A 43 6.04 -1.73 -8.07
N SER A 44 6.70 -1.44 -9.18
CA SER A 44 6.49 -0.18 -9.88
C SER A 44 5.04 -0.02 -10.31
N ARG A 45 4.43 -1.08 -10.80
CA ARG A 45 3.06 -0.99 -11.30
C ARG A 45 2.04 -0.73 -10.20
N TYR A 46 2.22 -1.38 -9.04
CA TYR A 46 1.25 -1.11 -8.00
C TYR A 46 1.49 0.28 -7.41
N GLU A 47 2.73 0.75 -7.35
CA GLU A 47 3.01 2.07 -6.80
C GLU A 47 2.48 3.18 -7.71
N THR A 48 2.41 2.95 -9.01
CA THR A 48 1.87 3.95 -9.93
C THR A 48 0.36 3.85 -10.08
N GLY A 49 -0.24 2.84 -9.49
CA GLY A 49 -1.68 2.65 -9.62
C GLY A 49 -2.09 1.88 -10.86
N GLU A 50 -1.11 1.42 -11.67
CA GLU A 50 -1.42 0.65 -12.85
C GLU A 50 -2.01 -0.69 -12.50
N ARG A 51 -1.72 -1.22 -11.35
CA ARG A 51 -2.17 -2.51 -10.92
C ARG A 51 -2.62 -2.45 -9.48
N MET A 52 -3.75 -3.06 -9.19
CA MET A 52 -4.25 -3.10 -7.83
C MET A 52 -3.64 -4.26 -7.07
N LEU A 53 -3.44 -4.09 -5.78
CA LEU A 53 -2.94 -5.15 -4.93
C LEU A 53 -4.11 -5.96 -4.38
N ALA A 54 -3.97 -7.27 -4.44
CA ALA A 54 -4.89 -8.14 -3.73
C ALA A 54 -4.56 -8.08 -2.24
N VAL A 55 -5.49 -8.54 -1.41
CA VAL A 55 -5.32 -8.47 0.04
C VAL A 55 -4.09 -9.25 0.49
N ASP A 56 -3.88 -10.43 -0.05
CA ASP A 56 -2.73 -11.23 0.33
C ASP A 56 -1.42 -10.60 -0.13
N GLU A 57 -1.44 -9.91 -1.26
CA GLU A 57 -0.27 -9.17 -1.73
C GLU A 57 0.03 -7.99 -0.81
N TYR A 58 -1.01 -7.30 -0.36
CA TYR A 58 -0.87 -6.21 0.58
C TYR A 58 -0.19 -6.70 1.86
N VAL A 59 -0.64 -7.84 2.38
CA VAL A 59 -0.05 -8.39 3.59
C VAL A 59 1.41 -8.77 3.34
N ALA A 60 1.71 -9.35 2.18
CA ALA A 60 3.08 -9.71 1.85
C ALA A 60 3.98 -8.48 1.80
N VAL A 61 3.50 -7.40 1.20
CA VAL A 61 4.28 -6.16 1.10
C VAL A 61 4.55 -5.58 2.49
N THR A 62 3.52 -5.49 3.33
CA THR A 62 3.70 -4.94 4.67
C THR A 62 4.70 -5.76 5.48
N ARG A 63 4.62 -7.08 5.36
CA ARG A 63 5.56 -7.95 6.07
C ARG A 63 6.99 -7.76 5.56
N ALA A 64 7.15 -7.62 4.26
CA ALA A 64 8.47 -7.39 3.69
C ALA A 64 9.04 -6.05 4.13
N LEU A 65 8.18 -5.08 4.42
CA LEU A 65 8.59 -3.78 4.88
C LEU A 65 8.75 -3.71 6.41
N GLY A 66 8.34 -4.75 7.11
CA GLY A 66 8.43 -4.76 8.56
C GLY A 66 7.37 -3.94 9.24
N VAL A 67 6.24 -3.71 8.59
CA VAL A 67 5.15 -2.96 9.20
C VAL A 67 3.96 -3.86 9.40
N ASP A 68 3.16 -3.51 10.40
CA ASP A 68 1.97 -4.28 10.73
C ASP A 68 0.86 -3.95 9.73
N PRO A 69 0.34 -4.94 9.00
CA PRO A 69 -0.69 -4.66 7.99
C PRO A 69 -1.97 -4.07 8.56
N VAL A 70 -2.32 -4.46 9.78
CA VAL A 70 -3.53 -3.94 10.40
C VAL A 70 -3.31 -2.50 10.83
N ALA A 71 -2.17 -2.21 11.43
CA ALA A 71 -1.88 -0.86 11.89
C ALA A 71 -1.78 0.12 10.73
N LEU A 72 -1.15 -0.30 9.63
CA LEU A 72 -1.03 0.59 8.47
C LEU A 72 -2.40 0.88 7.88
N LEU A 73 -3.24 -0.14 7.77
CA LEU A 73 -4.56 0.05 7.22
C LEU A 73 -5.40 0.94 8.14
N ALA A 74 -5.26 0.79 9.45
CA ALA A 74 -5.96 1.65 10.40
C ALA A 74 -5.57 3.11 10.21
N GLN A 75 -4.28 3.38 9.98
CA GLN A 75 -3.84 4.75 9.74
C GLN A 75 -4.49 5.33 8.48
N VAL A 76 -4.58 4.53 7.43
CA VAL A 76 -5.20 4.99 6.19
C VAL A 76 -6.68 5.31 6.43
N LEU A 77 -7.35 4.44 7.15
CA LEU A 77 -8.78 4.64 7.41
C LEU A 77 -9.04 5.79 8.36
N ASP A 78 -8.16 5.98 9.33
CA ASP A 78 -8.29 7.12 10.23
C ASP A 78 -8.15 8.43 9.48
N GLY A 79 -7.21 8.49 8.55
CA GLY A 79 -7.06 9.68 7.73
C GLY A 79 -8.28 9.96 6.89
N GLU A 80 -8.91 8.89 6.42
CA GLU A 80 -10.10 9.04 5.62
C GLU A 80 -11.26 9.55 6.45
N ASP A 81 -11.43 9.01 7.66
CA ASP A 81 -12.53 9.41 8.50
C ASP A 81 -12.28 10.72 9.15
N GLY A 82 -11.07 11.11 9.29
CA GLY A 82 -10.74 12.29 10.02
C GLY A 82 -11.46 13.51 9.55
N GLY A 83 -11.93 13.49 8.38
CA GLY A 83 -12.57 14.63 7.91
C GLY A 83 -14.03 14.63 8.10
N VAL A 84 -14.56 13.66 8.56
CA VAL A 84 -15.85 13.52 8.66
C VAL A 84 -16.50 14.17 9.71
N ASP A 85 -16.33 14.41 10.57
CA ASP A 85 -17.04 14.93 11.55
C ASP A 85 -17.24 15.88 11.60
#